data_ce21f37f582e4f67a9277a7fcb6a4881
#
_entry.id   ce21f37f582e4f67a9277a7fcb6a4881
#
_cell.length_a   1.000
_cell.length_b   1.000
_cell.length_c   1.000
_cell.angle_alpha   90.00
_cell.angle_beta   90.00
_cell.angle_gamma   90.00
#
_symmetry.space_group_name_H-M   'P 1'
#
loop_
_entity.id
_entity.type
_entity.pdbx_description
1 polymer ?
#
loop_
_entity_poly.entity_id
_entity_poly.type
_entity_poly.pdbx_seq_one_letter_code
_entity_poly.pdbx_strand_id
1 'polypeptide(L)'
;VEAGIVVNDKVREQFEDALNHYKKGRAKSFRSAFDWMNYKYYSETKIINGATTVGLMPESQRPTYNQFYYYCSKHITEQEKDLIKTSAAEQRNNKRLLTSDSLHGVYGPGDMVEIDACEADVSLVSSADSNKTIGRPIVYFMIDVYTRAIIAMSVAFDNNSILGVTNLFLNLADNKKEYCSRFGMGFDDDAIWPSNIKPRRVRVDRGSEFKSKEFIRICNELGIELQIVSGASGSLKGVVEQSFHQMHSRQNEHLEDNGLIEKRYDSNHHKEATLNIEQYTKMVINFVLMHNQQYDKTYPLTKEMMDKRIQPIPAALWAYGAQKIAPSRIPDKDQYLYTLMTPIKAKLSRRGISYN
;
A
#
# COMPACT_ATOMS: atom_id res chain seq x y z
N VAL A 1 -41.03 -29.43 14.18
CA VAL A 1 -40.53 -28.69 13.03
C VAL A 1 -41.64 -28.75 11.99
N GLU A 2 -42.38 -27.64 11.78
CA GLU A 2 -43.40 -27.56 10.75
C GLU A 2 -42.71 -27.75 9.36
N ALA A 3 -43.17 -28.75 8.63
CA ALA A 3 -42.70 -29.02 7.29
C ALA A 3 -43.25 -27.91 6.38
N GLY A 4 -42.37 -27.14 5.72
CA GLY A 4 -42.78 -26.19 4.69
C GLY A 4 -43.47 -26.94 3.51
N ILE A 5 -43.96 -26.15 2.54
CA ILE A 5 -44.61 -26.71 1.36
C ILE A 5 -43.67 -27.66 0.56
N VAL A 6 -44.27 -28.59 -0.18
CA VAL A 6 -43.51 -29.46 -1.08
C VAL A 6 -42.89 -28.63 -2.21
N VAL A 7 -41.57 -28.78 -2.40
CA VAL A 7 -40.83 -28.05 -3.44
C VAL A 7 -41.14 -28.71 -4.81
N ASN A 8 -42.12 -28.16 -5.50
CA ASN A 8 -42.47 -28.52 -6.87
C ASN A 8 -41.76 -27.58 -7.88
N ASP A 9 -42.02 -27.78 -9.18
CA ASP A 9 -41.34 -26.99 -10.22
C ASP A 9 -41.65 -25.49 -10.13
N LYS A 10 -42.89 -25.12 -9.76
CA LYS A 10 -43.25 -23.69 -9.52
C LYS A 10 -42.44 -23.06 -8.39
N VAL A 11 -42.24 -23.78 -7.29
CA VAL A 11 -41.43 -23.31 -6.16
C VAL A 11 -39.93 -23.22 -6.55
N ARG A 12 -39.46 -24.14 -7.41
CA ARG A 12 -38.08 -24.06 -7.95
C ARG A 12 -37.87 -22.85 -8.83
N GLU A 13 -38.81 -22.51 -9.69
CA GLU A 13 -38.76 -21.26 -10.48
C GLU A 13 -38.69 -20.00 -9.60
N GLN A 14 -39.45 -19.98 -8.50
CA GLN A 14 -39.41 -18.88 -7.54
C GLN A 14 -38.06 -18.82 -6.79
N PHE A 15 -37.49 -19.97 -6.46
CA PHE A 15 -36.14 -20.06 -5.87
C PHE A 15 -35.08 -19.55 -6.87
N GLU A 16 -35.20 -19.93 -8.14
CA GLU A 16 -34.28 -19.45 -9.17
C GLU A 16 -34.38 -17.94 -9.37
N ASP A 17 -35.59 -17.37 -9.38
CA ASP A 17 -35.79 -15.93 -9.49
C ASP A 17 -35.16 -15.19 -8.30
N ALA A 18 -35.31 -15.71 -7.07
CA ALA A 18 -34.70 -15.14 -5.89
C ALA A 18 -33.16 -15.29 -5.91
N LEU A 19 -32.64 -16.43 -6.38
CA LEU A 19 -31.22 -16.62 -6.57
C LEU A 19 -30.65 -15.66 -7.62
N ASN A 20 -31.37 -15.44 -8.73
CA ASN A 20 -31.01 -14.47 -9.75
C ASN A 20 -31.06 -13.04 -9.23
N HIS A 21 -32.00 -12.72 -8.34
CA HIS A 21 -32.05 -11.42 -7.64
C HIS A 21 -30.80 -11.20 -6.79
N TYR A 22 -30.33 -12.24 -6.09
CA TYR A 22 -29.06 -12.21 -5.35
C TYR A 22 -27.85 -12.10 -6.30
N LYS A 23 -27.80 -12.94 -7.37
CA LYS A 23 -26.68 -12.91 -8.35
C LYS A 23 -26.52 -11.55 -9.03
N LYS A 24 -27.60 -10.81 -9.22
CA LYS A 24 -27.58 -9.43 -9.74
C LYS A 24 -27.17 -8.36 -8.71
N GLY A 25 -26.77 -8.76 -7.51
CA GLY A 25 -26.35 -7.86 -6.42
C GLY A 25 -27.49 -7.02 -5.82
N ARG A 26 -28.76 -7.38 -6.08
CA ARG A 26 -29.94 -6.66 -5.56
C ARG A 26 -30.33 -7.10 -4.15
N ALA A 27 -29.86 -8.24 -3.69
CA ALA A 27 -29.98 -8.71 -2.33
C ALA A 27 -28.56 -8.90 -1.72
N LYS A 28 -28.37 -8.48 -0.47
CA LYS A 28 -27.07 -8.54 0.22
C LYS A 28 -26.72 -9.93 0.78
N SER A 29 -27.72 -10.79 0.92
CA SER A 29 -27.57 -12.13 1.46
C SER A 29 -28.66 -13.08 0.94
N PHE A 30 -28.49 -14.39 1.11
CA PHE A 30 -29.55 -15.34 0.82
C PHE A 30 -30.79 -15.09 1.66
N ARG A 31 -30.64 -14.62 2.90
CA ARG A 31 -31.77 -14.26 3.76
C ARG A 31 -32.58 -13.11 3.15
N SER A 32 -31.90 -12.06 2.72
CA SER A 32 -32.59 -10.92 2.09
C SER A 32 -33.24 -11.27 0.73
N ALA A 33 -32.65 -12.20 -0.03
CA ALA A 33 -33.25 -12.74 -1.25
C ALA A 33 -34.50 -13.58 -0.97
N PHE A 34 -34.46 -14.39 0.09
CA PHE A 34 -35.59 -15.18 0.57
C PHE A 34 -36.74 -14.28 1.05
N ASP A 35 -36.44 -13.23 1.81
CA ASP A 35 -37.46 -12.29 2.30
C ASP A 35 -38.10 -11.53 1.11
N TRP A 36 -37.31 -11.13 0.10
CA TRP A 36 -37.83 -10.55 -1.14
C TRP A 36 -38.74 -11.52 -1.90
N MET A 37 -38.37 -12.80 -2.00
CA MET A 37 -39.17 -13.85 -2.62
C MET A 37 -40.50 -14.05 -1.91
N ASN A 38 -40.47 -14.13 -0.56
CA ASN A 38 -41.66 -14.24 0.24
C ASN A 38 -42.59 -13.07 0.06
N TYR A 39 -42.05 -11.86 0.01
CA TYR A 39 -42.85 -10.67 -0.25
C TYR A 39 -43.46 -10.67 -1.65
N LYS A 40 -42.71 -11.15 -2.66
CA LYS A 40 -43.19 -11.18 -4.06
C LYS A 40 -44.23 -12.26 -4.31
N TYR A 41 -44.09 -13.46 -3.77
CA TYR A 41 -44.89 -14.62 -4.14
C TYR A 41 -45.82 -15.16 -3.03
N TYR A 42 -45.56 -14.80 -1.77
CA TYR A 42 -46.24 -15.32 -0.59
C TYR A 42 -46.78 -14.23 0.34
N SER A 43 -47.13 -13.07 -0.25
CA SER A 43 -47.80 -12.00 0.48
C SER A 43 -49.29 -11.95 0.14
N GLU A 44 -50.11 -11.60 1.14
CA GLU A 44 -51.54 -11.39 1.03
C GLU A 44 -51.92 -9.98 1.45
N THR A 45 -52.84 -9.37 0.75
CA THR A 45 -53.43 -8.09 1.13
C THR A 45 -54.57 -8.34 2.11
N LYS A 46 -54.50 -7.80 3.32
CA LYS A 46 -55.54 -7.89 4.37
C LYS A 46 -56.06 -6.52 4.71
N ILE A 47 -57.36 -6.40 4.91
CA ILE A 47 -57.99 -5.16 5.41
C ILE A 47 -58.17 -5.32 6.93
N ILE A 48 -57.43 -4.52 7.72
CA ILE A 48 -57.54 -4.47 9.17
C ILE A 48 -57.97 -3.06 9.55
N ASN A 49 -59.11 -2.96 10.29
CA ASN A 49 -59.68 -1.69 10.72
C ASN A 49 -59.88 -0.64 9.61
N GLY A 50 -60.25 -1.09 8.40
CA GLY A 50 -60.45 -0.21 7.25
C GLY A 50 -59.19 0.23 6.52
N ALA A 51 -57.98 -0.17 6.99
CA ALA A 51 -56.71 0.08 6.32
C ALA A 51 -56.23 -1.17 5.58
N THR A 52 -55.68 -1.00 4.40
CA THR A 52 -55.10 -2.07 3.61
C THR A 52 -53.68 -2.36 4.12
N THR A 53 -53.46 -3.57 4.62
CA THR A 53 -52.12 -4.04 5.07
C THR A 53 -51.68 -5.24 4.25
N VAL A 54 -50.35 -5.39 4.01
CA VAL A 54 -49.77 -6.53 3.34
C VAL A 54 -49.14 -7.42 4.43
N GLY A 55 -49.57 -8.69 4.46
CA GLY A 55 -49.04 -9.68 5.39
C GLY A 55 -48.49 -10.89 4.63
N LEU A 56 -47.58 -11.67 5.25
CA LEU A 56 -47.12 -12.93 4.69
C LEU A 56 -48.16 -14.02 4.91
N MET A 57 -48.28 -14.93 3.95
CA MET A 57 -49.05 -16.19 4.12
C MET A 57 -48.56 -17.00 5.31
N PRO A 58 -49.39 -17.86 5.92
CA PRO A 58 -48.97 -18.77 6.96
C PRO A 58 -47.75 -19.62 6.59
N GLU A 59 -46.93 -20.02 7.59
CA GLU A 59 -45.71 -20.80 7.34
C GLU A 59 -45.97 -22.15 6.66
N SER A 60 -47.12 -22.74 6.88
CA SER A 60 -47.56 -23.96 6.23
C SER A 60 -47.85 -23.79 4.72
N GLN A 61 -47.97 -22.57 4.22
CA GLN A 61 -48.30 -22.26 2.82
C GLN A 61 -47.13 -21.63 2.05
N ARG A 62 -45.95 -21.53 2.67
CA ARG A 62 -44.75 -20.98 2.06
C ARG A 62 -43.53 -21.87 2.28
N PRO A 63 -42.50 -21.79 1.42
CA PRO A 63 -41.29 -22.56 1.62
C PRO A 63 -40.52 -22.07 2.86
N THR A 64 -39.77 -22.97 3.46
CA THR A 64 -38.87 -22.63 4.57
C THR A 64 -37.55 -22.04 4.03
N TYR A 65 -36.89 -21.24 4.87
CA TYR A 65 -35.55 -20.76 4.54
C TYR A 65 -34.54 -21.87 4.28
N ASN A 66 -34.63 -22.97 5.00
CA ASN A 66 -33.74 -24.13 4.81
C ASN A 66 -33.90 -24.78 3.45
N GLN A 67 -35.14 -24.88 2.91
CA GLN A 67 -35.40 -25.39 1.56
C GLN A 67 -34.78 -24.47 0.51
N PHE A 68 -34.94 -23.17 0.65
CA PHE A 68 -34.34 -22.16 -0.24
C PHE A 68 -32.80 -22.19 -0.15
N TYR A 69 -32.23 -22.20 1.08
CA TYR A 69 -30.78 -22.25 1.28
C TYR A 69 -30.16 -23.48 0.65
N TYR A 70 -30.79 -24.65 0.82
CA TYR A 70 -30.33 -25.90 0.21
C TYR A 70 -30.37 -25.82 -1.31
N TYR A 71 -31.41 -25.24 -1.89
CA TYR A 71 -31.48 -24.98 -3.33
C TYR A 71 -30.32 -24.08 -3.78
N CYS A 72 -30.15 -22.94 -3.14
CA CYS A 72 -29.09 -22.00 -3.46
C CYS A 72 -27.69 -22.64 -3.36
N SER A 73 -27.43 -23.42 -2.31
CA SER A 73 -26.13 -24.07 -2.09
C SER A 73 -25.75 -25.06 -3.18
N LYS A 74 -26.73 -25.60 -3.91
CA LYS A 74 -26.50 -26.50 -5.05
C LYS A 74 -26.38 -25.77 -6.39
N HIS A 75 -26.91 -24.54 -6.51
CA HIS A 75 -27.00 -23.81 -7.77
C HIS A 75 -26.11 -22.58 -7.84
N ILE A 76 -25.26 -22.37 -6.83
CA ILE A 76 -24.25 -21.32 -6.82
C ILE A 76 -22.93 -21.88 -6.31
N THR A 77 -21.84 -21.61 -7.03
CA THR A 77 -20.50 -21.97 -6.61
C THR A 77 -19.94 -20.99 -5.59
N GLU A 78 -18.95 -21.39 -4.79
CA GLU A 78 -18.25 -20.48 -3.88
C GLU A 78 -17.58 -19.31 -4.63
N GLN A 79 -17.09 -19.59 -5.85
CA GLN A 79 -16.52 -18.55 -6.71
C GLN A 79 -17.56 -17.50 -7.11
N GLU A 80 -18.79 -17.91 -7.47
CA GLU A 80 -19.87 -16.98 -7.79
C GLU A 80 -20.31 -16.16 -6.55
N LYS A 81 -20.38 -16.78 -5.37
CA LYS A 81 -20.68 -16.06 -4.11
C LYS A 81 -19.65 -14.99 -3.82
N ASP A 82 -18.38 -15.31 -4.03
CA ASP A 82 -17.26 -14.38 -3.86
C ASP A 82 -17.33 -13.24 -4.88
N LEU A 83 -17.66 -13.54 -6.15
CA LEU A 83 -17.85 -12.55 -7.20
C LEU A 83 -18.93 -11.51 -6.86
N ILE A 84 -20.01 -11.95 -6.22
CA ILE A 84 -21.13 -11.06 -5.84
C ILE A 84 -20.78 -10.17 -4.64
N LYS A 85 -19.98 -10.71 -3.70
CA LYS A 85 -19.61 -10.01 -2.44
C LYS A 85 -18.45 -9.04 -2.60
N THR A 86 -17.60 -9.25 -3.59
CA THR A 86 -16.37 -8.47 -3.78
C THR A 86 -16.48 -7.53 -4.98
N SER A 87 -15.90 -6.33 -4.85
CA SER A 87 -15.82 -5.42 -5.99
C SER A 87 -14.89 -5.98 -7.08
N ALA A 88 -15.11 -5.58 -8.34
CA ALA A 88 -14.23 -5.97 -9.45
C ALA A 88 -12.76 -5.54 -9.24
N ALA A 89 -12.52 -4.50 -8.45
CA ALA A 89 -11.20 -4.04 -8.05
C ALA A 89 -10.57 -4.98 -7.01
N GLU A 90 -11.33 -5.37 -5.99
CA GLU A 90 -10.88 -6.28 -4.94
C GLU A 90 -10.60 -7.69 -5.45
N GLN A 91 -11.39 -8.18 -6.42
CA GLN A 91 -11.12 -9.45 -7.10
C GLN A 91 -9.82 -9.41 -7.90
N ARG A 92 -9.56 -8.32 -8.64
CA ARG A 92 -8.32 -8.15 -9.38
C ARG A 92 -7.10 -8.07 -8.47
N ASN A 93 -7.25 -7.48 -7.29
CA ASN A 93 -6.15 -7.27 -6.36
C ASN A 93 -5.88 -8.47 -5.45
N ASN A 94 -6.94 -9.11 -4.93
CA ASN A 94 -6.79 -10.09 -3.85
C ASN A 94 -7.07 -11.55 -4.26
N LYS A 95 -7.78 -11.79 -5.38
CA LYS A 95 -8.22 -13.14 -5.80
C LYS A 95 -7.70 -13.58 -7.17
N ARG A 96 -6.91 -12.74 -7.84
CA ARG A 96 -6.21 -13.13 -9.07
C ARG A 96 -5.16 -14.17 -8.72
N LEU A 97 -5.17 -15.30 -9.42
CA LEU A 97 -4.04 -16.23 -9.38
C LEU A 97 -2.78 -15.45 -9.80
N LEU A 98 -1.90 -15.22 -8.86
CA LEU A 98 -0.59 -14.62 -9.12
C LEU A 98 0.23 -15.71 -9.82
N THR A 99 0.40 -15.58 -11.12
CA THR A 99 1.21 -16.50 -11.93
C THR A 99 2.71 -16.24 -11.79
N SER A 100 3.10 -15.18 -11.08
CA SER A 100 4.50 -14.82 -10.80
C SER A 100 4.60 -14.16 -9.43
N ASP A 101 5.73 -14.35 -8.75
CA ASP A 101 6.05 -13.64 -7.52
C ASP A 101 6.58 -12.22 -7.78
N SER A 102 6.80 -11.43 -6.72
CA SER A 102 7.33 -10.07 -6.81
C SER A 102 8.75 -10.02 -7.40
N LEU A 103 9.48 -11.14 -7.37
CA LEU A 103 10.85 -11.27 -7.89
C LEU A 103 10.90 -11.62 -9.38
N HIS A 104 9.76 -11.87 -10.02
CA HIS A 104 9.75 -12.23 -11.44
C HIS A 104 10.36 -11.12 -12.30
N GLY A 105 11.41 -11.47 -13.05
CA GLY A 105 12.15 -10.50 -13.88
C GLY A 105 13.04 -9.54 -13.12
N VAL A 106 13.36 -9.82 -11.83
CA VAL A 106 14.32 -9.10 -11.02
C VAL A 106 15.54 -9.97 -10.80
N TYR A 107 16.71 -9.50 -11.18
CA TYR A 107 17.91 -10.33 -11.29
C TYR A 107 18.89 -10.20 -10.13
N GLY A 108 18.84 -9.10 -9.38
CA GLY A 108 19.73 -8.86 -8.25
C GLY A 108 19.48 -7.51 -7.56
N PRO A 109 20.29 -7.20 -6.54
CA PRO A 109 20.18 -5.92 -5.82
C PRO A 109 20.38 -4.71 -6.76
N GLY A 110 19.52 -3.70 -6.63
CA GLY A 110 19.57 -2.50 -7.46
C GLY A 110 19.01 -2.67 -8.88
N ASP A 111 18.54 -3.86 -9.26
CA ASP A 111 17.93 -4.06 -10.57
C ASP A 111 16.56 -3.37 -10.68
N MET A 112 15.70 -3.53 -9.66
CA MET A 112 14.41 -2.87 -9.57
C MET A 112 14.18 -2.34 -8.16
N VAL A 113 13.75 -1.09 -8.07
CA VAL A 113 13.32 -0.49 -6.81
C VAL A 113 11.88 0.00 -6.90
N GLU A 114 11.18 -0.01 -5.78
CA GLU A 114 9.87 0.60 -5.61
C GLU A 114 9.99 1.88 -4.81
N ILE A 115 9.30 2.94 -5.26
CA ILE A 115 9.20 4.20 -4.52
C ILE A 115 7.73 4.43 -4.18
N ASP A 116 7.50 4.82 -2.94
CA ASP A 116 6.20 5.27 -2.47
C ASP A 116 6.34 6.31 -1.36
N ALA A 117 5.26 7.03 -1.12
CA ALA A 117 5.17 8.07 -0.12
C ALA A 117 3.98 7.81 0.80
N CYS A 118 4.16 8.05 2.09
CA CYS A 118 3.09 7.96 3.06
C CYS A 118 3.11 9.17 3.99
N GLU A 119 1.95 9.79 4.19
CA GLU A 119 1.78 10.81 5.21
C GLU A 119 1.79 10.13 6.58
N ALA A 120 2.67 10.57 7.46
CA ALA A 120 2.81 9.98 8.79
C ALA A 120 1.57 10.27 9.67
N ASP A 121 1.24 9.33 10.55
CA ASP A 121 0.13 9.49 11.50
C ASP A 121 0.54 10.25 12.77
N VAL A 122 1.35 11.31 12.59
CA VAL A 122 1.82 12.16 13.68
C VAL A 122 1.92 13.61 13.25
N SER A 123 1.54 14.53 14.13
CA SER A 123 1.78 15.98 13.96
C SER A 123 3.09 16.37 14.59
N LEU A 124 3.86 17.23 13.91
CA LEU A 124 5.15 17.71 14.37
C LEU A 124 5.10 19.22 14.73
N VAL A 125 5.99 19.62 15.61
CA VAL A 125 6.21 21.01 15.97
C VAL A 125 7.41 21.62 15.24
N SER A 126 7.44 22.95 15.17
CA SER A 126 8.57 23.68 14.60
C SER A 126 9.84 23.48 15.44
N SER A 127 10.98 23.27 14.77
CA SER A 127 12.29 23.23 15.45
C SER A 127 12.69 24.56 16.09
N ALA A 128 12.09 25.68 15.65
CA ALA A 128 12.35 27.01 16.21
C ALA A 128 11.40 27.39 17.35
N ASP A 129 10.20 26.79 17.39
CA ASP A 129 9.17 27.08 18.41
C ASP A 129 8.33 25.83 18.65
N SER A 130 8.56 25.17 19.77
CA SER A 130 7.86 23.93 20.15
C SER A 130 6.36 24.09 20.40
N ASN A 131 5.87 25.32 20.57
CA ASN A 131 4.44 25.59 20.74
C ASN A 131 3.70 25.69 19.38
N LYS A 132 4.45 25.71 18.28
CA LYS A 132 3.89 25.87 16.94
C LYS A 132 3.88 24.55 16.18
N THR A 133 2.71 23.94 16.05
CA THR A 133 2.51 22.76 15.21
C THR A 133 2.64 23.15 13.73
N ILE A 134 3.41 22.37 12.96
CA ILE A 134 3.69 22.62 11.54
C ILE A 134 3.03 21.61 10.61
N GLY A 135 2.40 20.57 11.17
CA GLY A 135 1.64 19.59 10.41
C GLY A 135 2.25 18.19 10.39
N ARG A 136 1.78 17.36 9.48
CA ARG A 136 2.18 15.95 9.31
C ARG A 136 3.31 15.84 8.29
N PRO A 137 4.38 15.12 8.60
CA PRO A 137 5.44 14.89 7.63
C PRO A 137 5.03 13.80 6.64
N ILE A 138 5.67 13.82 5.47
CA ILE A 138 5.57 12.78 4.47
C ILE A 138 6.88 12.01 4.46
N VAL A 139 6.78 10.70 4.56
CA VAL A 139 7.91 9.78 4.50
C VAL A 139 7.92 9.14 3.12
N TYR A 140 9.05 9.21 2.43
CA TYR A 140 9.32 8.50 1.20
C TYR A 140 10.28 7.34 1.47
N PHE A 141 9.98 6.16 0.93
CA PHE A 141 10.92 5.03 0.90
C PHE A 141 11.24 4.63 -0.53
N MET A 142 12.51 4.23 -0.73
CA MET A 142 12.96 3.51 -1.91
C MET A 142 13.42 2.13 -1.46
N ILE A 143 12.71 1.09 -1.91
CA ILE A 143 12.91 -0.29 -1.49
C ILE A 143 13.39 -1.12 -2.66
N ASP A 144 14.49 -1.84 -2.46
CA ASP A 144 14.99 -2.81 -3.42
C ASP A 144 14.08 -4.04 -3.46
N VAL A 145 13.54 -4.36 -4.63
CA VAL A 145 12.57 -5.44 -4.79
C VAL A 145 13.21 -6.81 -4.56
N TYR A 146 14.49 -6.98 -4.95
CA TYR A 146 15.19 -8.26 -4.80
C TYR A 146 15.46 -8.60 -3.33
N THR A 147 15.90 -7.65 -2.54
CA THR A 147 16.31 -7.88 -1.15
C THR A 147 15.27 -7.46 -0.12
N ARG A 148 14.29 -6.65 -0.53
CA ARG A 148 13.34 -5.93 0.34
C ARG A 148 14.01 -4.92 1.28
N ALA A 149 15.27 -4.58 1.04
CA ALA A 149 15.98 -3.56 1.80
C ALA A 149 15.48 -2.15 1.46
N ILE A 150 15.24 -1.33 2.47
CA ILE A 150 15.05 0.11 2.29
C ILE A 150 16.42 0.71 2.00
N ILE A 151 16.66 1.15 0.76
CA ILE A 151 17.95 1.68 0.31
C ILE A 151 18.05 3.20 0.37
N ALA A 152 16.90 3.90 0.39
CA ALA A 152 16.85 5.34 0.62
C ALA A 152 15.55 5.74 1.32
N MET A 153 15.61 6.87 2.03
CA MET A 153 14.47 7.50 2.68
C MET A 153 14.54 9.02 2.60
N SER A 154 13.40 9.69 2.67
CA SER A 154 13.33 11.10 2.97
C SER A 154 12.11 11.42 3.84
N VAL A 155 12.22 12.46 4.66
CA VAL A 155 11.15 12.99 5.49
C VAL A 155 11.00 14.47 5.15
N ALA A 156 9.82 14.90 4.73
CA ALA A 156 9.55 16.27 4.31
C ALA A 156 8.12 16.68 4.66
N PHE A 157 7.81 17.99 4.59
CA PHE A 157 6.43 18.48 4.74
C PHE A 157 5.72 18.74 3.41
N ASP A 158 6.48 18.74 2.31
CA ASP A 158 5.92 19.04 0.99
C ASP A 158 5.13 17.87 0.44
N ASN A 159 3.82 18.02 0.39
CA ASN A 159 2.93 16.97 -0.14
C ASN A 159 3.03 16.90 -1.67
N ASN A 160 3.19 15.67 -2.19
CA ASN A 160 3.27 15.39 -3.64
C ASN A 160 4.30 16.25 -4.37
N SER A 161 5.42 16.56 -3.72
CA SER A 161 6.43 17.48 -4.21
C SER A 161 7.61 16.71 -4.82
N ILE A 162 8.10 17.24 -5.94
CA ILE A 162 9.36 16.79 -6.52
C ILE A 162 10.53 16.93 -5.53
N LEU A 163 10.46 17.84 -4.55
CA LEU A 163 11.49 18.02 -3.52
C LEU A 163 11.63 16.78 -2.64
N GLY A 164 10.53 16.16 -2.21
CA GLY A 164 10.57 14.92 -1.43
C GLY A 164 11.27 13.79 -2.18
N VAL A 165 10.96 13.65 -3.47
CA VAL A 165 11.60 12.68 -4.37
C VAL A 165 13.07 13.04 -4.60
N THR A 166 13.40 14.32 -4.83
CA THR A 166 14.79 14.78 -4.98
C THR A 166 15.61 14.46 -3.73
N ASN A 167 15.07 14.72 -2.54
CA ASN A 167 15.71 14.38 -1.27
C ASN A 167 15.92 12.87 -1.11
N LEU A 168 14.98 12.05 -1.60
CA LEU A 168 15.12 10.61 -1.62
C LEU A 168 16.31 10.17 -2.50
N PHE A 169 16.47 10.77 -3.70
CA PHE A 169 17.60 10.49 -4.58
C PHE A 169 18.92 11.05 -4.02
N LEU A 170 18.91 12.19 -3.34
CA LEU A 170 20.07 12.69 -2.61
C LEU A 170 20.50 11.71 -1.52
N ASN A 171 19.54 11.23 -0.71
CA ASN A 171 19.83 10.22 0.30
C ASN A 171 20.35 8.91 -0.32
N LEU A 172 19.88 8.51 -1.50
CA LEU A 172 20.39 7.33 -2.22
C LEU A 172 21.90 7.43 -2.53
N ALA A 173 22.37 8.63 -2.88
CA ALA A 173 23.78 8.90 -3.19
C ALA A 173 24.65 9.11 -1.94
N ASP A 174 24.05 9.45 -0.80
CA ASP A 174 24.78 9.75 0.44
C ASP A 174 25.48 8.51 1.01
N ASN A 175 26.62 8.74 1.67
CA ASN A 175 27.19 7.77 2.59
C ASN A 175 26.26 7.63 3.80
N LYS A 176 25.67 6.46 3.98
CA LYS A 176 24.67 6.24 5.02
C LYS A 176 25.22 6.33 6.44
N LYS A 177 26.49 5.97 6.67
CA LYS A 177 27.14 6.13 7.97
C LYS A 177 27.30 7.61 8.33
N GLU A 178 27.74 8.41 7.37
CA GLU A 178 27.84 9.87 7.56
C GLU A 178 26.45 10.51 7.72
N TYR A 179 25.45 10.04 6.95
CA TYR A 179 24.08 10.51 7.10
C TYR A 179 23.54 10.21 8.50
N CYS A 180 23.69 8.98 9.00
CA CYS A 180 23.26 8.60 10.35
C CYS A 180 24.01 9.37 11.45
N SER A 181 25.31 9.63 11.26
CA SER A 181 26.12 10.35 12.25
C SER A 181 25.61 11.77 12.52
N ARG A 182 25.02 12.44 11.53
CA ARG A 182 24.38 13.77 11.69
C ARG A 182 23.23 13.75 12.71
N PHE A 183 22.63 12.56 12.89
CA PHE A 183 21.54 12.31 13.84
C PHE A 183 22.02 11.62 15.13
N GLY A 184 23.34 11.47 15.34
CA GLY A 184 23.90 10.75 16.47
C GLY A 184 23.66 9.25 16.45
N MET A 185 23.47 8.66 15.26
CA MET A 185 23.22 7.25 15.04
C MET A 185 24.34 6.61 14.21
N GLY A 186 24.47 5.29 14.29
CA GLY A 186 25.46 4.54 13.51
C GLY A 186 25.11 3.08 13.35
N PHE A 187 25.83 2.41 12.46
CA PHE A 187 25.79 0.97 12.22
C PHE A 187 27.14 0.51 11.63
N ASP A 188 27.50 -0.76 11.80
CA ASP A 188 28.85 -1.25 11.47
C ASP A 188 28.93 -1.82 10.05
N ASP A 189 27.95 -2.61 9.62
CA ASP A 189 27.95 -3.32 8.32
C ASP A 189 27.25 -2.50 7.24
N ASP A 190 27.98 -2.17 6.15
CA ASP A 190 27.44 -1.42 5.01
C ASP A 190 26.27 -2.13 4.29
N ALA A 191 26.13 -3.44 4.46
CA ALA A 191 24.97 -4.17 3.92
C ALA A 191 23.67 -3.87 4.65
N ILE A 192 23.73 -3.35 5.89
CA ILE A 192 22.53 -2.95 6.65
C ILE A 192 21.82 -1.79 5.96
N TRP A 193 22.57 -0.81 5.46
CA TRP A 193 22.01 0.28 4.69
C TRP A 193 22.93 0.66 3.53
N PRO A 194 22.72 0.08 2.34
CA PRO A 194 23.62 0.26 1.20
C PRO A 194 23.66 1.71 0.71
N SER A 195 24.86 2.17 0.36
CA SER A 195 25.14 3.53 -0.10
C SER A 195 25.51 3.58 -1.57
N ASN A 196 25.29 4.73 -2.19
CA ASN A 196 25.77 5.05 -3.55
C ASN A 196 25.30 4.04 -4.59
N ILE A 197 24.01 3.72 -4.59
CA ILE A 197 23.39 2.78 -5.51
C ILE A 197 22.72 3.53 -6.66
N LYS A 198 22.90 3.07 -7.90
CA LYS A 198 22.16 3.51 -9.08
C LYS A 198 21.19 2.41 -9.48
N PRO A 199 19.88 2.54 -9.21
CA PRO A 199 18.91 1.54 -9.64
C PRO A 199 18.81 1.48 -11.17
N ARG A 200 18.61 0.29 -11.73
CA ARG A 200 18.38 0.15 -13.18
C ARG A 200 16.94 0.51 -13.55
N ARG A 201 15.98 0.11 -12.72
CA ARG A 201 14.55 0.35 -12.90
C ARG A 201 13.94 0.91 -11.64
N VAL A 202 13.04 1.86 -11.81
CA VAL A 202 12.24 2.44 -10.74
C VAL A 202 10.77 2.18 -11.03
N ARG A 203 10.06 1.57 -10.10
CA ARG A 203 8.62 1.36 -10.14
C ARG A 203 7.92 2.32 -9.20
N VAL A 204 6.94 3.03 -9.70
CA VAL A 204 6.13 4.01 -8.97
C VAL A 204 4.65 3.85 -9.32
N ASP A 205 3.78 4.40 -8.50
CA ASP A 205 2.36 4.52 -8.83
C ASP A 205 2.08 5.74 -9.74
N ARG A 206 0.79 6.09 -9.85
CA ARG A 206 0.34 7.27 -10.61
C ARG A 206 0.29 8.54 -9.78
N GLY A 207 1.05 8.65 -8.71
CA GLY A 207 1.22 9.89 -7.94
C GLY A 207 1.57 11.08 -8.83
N SER A 208 1.11 12.27 -8.47
CA SER A 208 1.34 13.48 -9.27
C SER A 208 2.82 13.82 -9.39
N GLU A 209 3.59 13.61 -8.33
CA GLU A 209 5.05 13.79 -8.24
C GLU A 209 5.80 12.89 -9.24
N PHE A 210 5.37 11.63 -9.37
CA PHE A 210 6.00 10.64 -10.26
C PHE A 210 5.65 10.81 -11.74
N LYS A 211 4.58 11.56 -12.05
CA LYS A 211 4.21 11.96 -13.41
C LYS A 211 4.79 13.32 -13.80
N SER A 212 5.44 14.01 -12.88
CA SER A 212 6.02 15.32 -13.15
C SER A 212 7.08 15.21 -14.25
N LYS A 213 7.14 16.23 -15.11
CA LYS A 213 8.15 16.31 -16.16
C LYS A 213 9.57 16.26 -15.59
N GLU A 214 9.73 16.81 -14.39
CA GLU A 214 11.00 16.88 -13.70
C GLU A 214 11.47 15.50 -13.24
N PHE A 215 10.59 14.70 -12.65
CA PHE A 215 10.92 13.32 -12.24
C PHE A 215 11.29 12.46 -13.47
N ILE A 216 10.49 12.57 -14.54
CA ILE A 216 10.78 11.86 -15.80
C ILE A 216 12.14 12.31 -16.37
N ARG A 217 12.45 13.60 -16.33
CA ARG A 217 13.76 14.14 -16.75
C ARG A 217 14.89 13.53 -15.92
N ILE A 218 14.78 13.55 -14.60
CA ILE A 218 15.78 12.96 -13.69
C ILE A 218 16.02 11.49 -14.03
N CYS A 219 14.97 10.69 -14.17
CA CYS A 219 15.12 9.27 -14.52
C CYS A 219 15.82 9.09 -15.88
N ASN A 220 15.42 9.85 -16.90
CA ASN A 220 16.01 9.77 -18.24
C ASN A 220 17.49 10.16 -18.24
N GLU A 221 17.86 11.27 -17.61
CA GLU A 221 19.25 11.75 -17.55
C GLU A 221 20.14 10.81 -16.73
N LEU A 222 19.60 10.17 -15.69
CA LEU A 222 20.31 9.14 -14.93
C LEU A 222 20.33 7.77 -15.64
N GLY A 223 19.61 7.62 -16.77
CA GLY A 223 19.49 6.34 -17.48
C GLY A 223 18.76 5.27 -16.66
N ILE A 224 17.73 5.68 -15.89
CA ILE A 224 16.88 4.82 -15.07
C ILE A 224 15.58 4.53 -15.83
N GLU A 225 15.25 3.27 -16.03
CA GLU A 225 13.97 2.86 -16.63
C GLU A 225 12.82 3.11 -15.65
N LEU A 226 11.89 3.99 -16.02
CA LEU A 226 10.72 4.33 -15.18
C LEU A 226 9.52 3.47 -15.55
N GLN A 227 8.96 2.76 -14.56
CA GLN A 227 7.76 1.94 -14.67
C GLN A 227 6.64 2.55 -13.82
N ILE A 228 5.65 3.17 -14.47
CA ILE A 228 4.47 3.71 -13.79
C ILE A 228 3.36 2.67 -13.83
N VAL A 229 2.99 2.13 -12.67
CA VAL A 229 1.93 1.12 -12.53
C VAL A 229 0.60 1.77 -12.17
N SER A 230 -0.51 1.11 -12.52
CA SER A 230 -1.84 1.60 -12.13
C SER A 230 -2.08 1.35 -10.65
N GLY A 231 -2.68 2.31 -9.94
CA GLY A 231 -2.99 2.20 -8.51
C GLY A 231 -3.94 1.05 -8.12
N ALA A 232 -4.56 0.39 -9.13
CA ALA A 232 -5.37 -0.81 -8.93
C ALA A 232 -4.54 -2.11 -8.92
N SER A 233 -3.22 -2.03 -9.02
CA SER A 233 -2.30 -3.18 -9.07
C SER A 233 -1.52 -3.33 -7.77
N GLY A 234 -2.20 -3.33 -6.61
CA GLY A 234 -1.58 -3.45 -5.28
C GLY A 234 -0.62 -4.64 -5.14
N SER A 235 -0.84 -5.71 -5.92
CA SER A 235 0.09 -6.85 -5.99
C SER A 235 1.48 -6.51 -6.57
N LEU A 236 1.63 -5.39 -7.29
CA LEU A 236 2.90 -4.96 -7.88
C LEU A 236 3.70 -4.00 -6.98
N LYS A 237 3.10 -3.45 -5.91
CA LYS A 237 3.74 -2.55 -4.93
C LYS A 237 3.65 -3.07 -3.49
N GLY A 238 3.34 -4.35 -3.33
CA GLY A 238 3.10 -4.95 -2.01
C GLY A 238 4.30 -4.85 -1.05
N VAL A 239 5.51 -4.72 -1.57
CA VAL A 239 6.72 -4.64 -0.73
C VAL A 239 6.79 -3.29 0.00
N VAL A 240 6.63 -2.18 -0.72
CA VAL A 240 6.71 -0.84 -0.13
C VAL A 240 5.50 -0.53 0.76
N GLU A 241 4.30 -0.93 0.36
CA GLU A 241 3.07 -0.77 1.16
C GLU A 241 3.17 -1.52 2.50
N GLN A 242 3.69 -2.75 2.48
CA GLN A 242 3.92 -3.53 3.69
C GLN A 242 4.93 -2.85 4.64
N SER A 243 5.97 -2.22 4.11
CA SER A 243 6.97 -1.53 4.91
C SER A 243 6.40 -0.30 5.61
N PHE A 244 5.53 0.48 4.96
CA PHE A 244 4.82 1.57 5.62
C PHE A 244 3.88 1.08 6.72
N HIS A 245 3.13 0.02 6.46
CA HIS A 245 2.27 -0.58 7.49
C HIS A 245 3.07 -1.03 8.71
N GLN A 246 4.24 -1.65 8.51
CA GLN A 246 5.14 -2.04 9.61
C GLN A 246 5.70 -0.83 10.35
N MET A 247 6.05 0.25 9.62
CA MET A 247 6.54 1.49 10.24
C MET A 247 5.48 2.08 11.17
N HIS A 248 4.25 2.30 10.68
CA HIS A 248 3.15 2.83 11.47
C HIS A 248 2.87 1.97 12.71
N SER A 249 2.73 0.65 12.52
CA SER A 249 2.46 -0.27 13.62
C SER A 249 3.51 -0.22 14.74
N ARG A 250 4.79 -0.04 14.40
CA ARG A 250 5.88 0.02 15.40
C ARG A 250 6.05 1.38 16.04
N GLN A 251 5.77 2.44 15.28
CA GLN A 251 5.92 3.79 15.78
C GLN A 251 4.78 4.20 16.68
N ASN A 252 3.57 3.65 16.51
CA ASN A 252 2.39 4.04 17.26
C ASN A 252 2.58 3.94 18.77
N GLU A 253 3.20 2.85 19.27
CA GLU A 253 3.49 2.68 20.70
C GLU A 253 4.42 3.76 21.28
N HIS A 254 5.30 4.34 20.43
CA HIS A 254 6.25 5.38 20.83
C HIS A 254 5.71 6.80 20.60
N LEU A 255 4.62 6.93 19.86
CA LEU A 255 4.00 8.19 19.50
C LEU A 255 2.77 8.50 20.34
N GLU A 256 2.30 7.58 21.19
CA GLU A 256 1.24 7.85 22.18
C GLU A 256 1.60 9.10 22.99
N ASP A 257 0.64 10.00 23.18
CA ASP A 257 0.81 11.30 23.85
C ASP A 257 1.81 12.29 23.17
N ASN A 258 2.25 12.00 21.94
CA ASN A 258 3.18 12.84 21.19
C ASN A 258 2.62 13.34 19.85
N GLY A 259 1.32 13.54 19.76
CA GLY A 259 0.64 14.02 18.55
C GLY A 259 0.27 12.92 17.57
N LEU A 260 0.17 11.66 18.03
CA LEU A 260 -0.33 10.52 17.24
C LEU A 260 -1.80 10.72 16.86
N ILE A 261 -2.13 10.38 15.62
CA ILE A 261 -3.49 10.40 15.10
C ILE A 261 -4.09 9.01 15.21
N GLU A 262 -4.74 8.71 16.32
CA GLU A 262 -5.36 7.40 16.53
C GLU A 262 -6.66 7.19 15.75
N LYS A 263 -7.42 8.26 15.53
CA LYS A 263 -8.71 8.23 14.85
C LYS A 263 -8.79 9.29 13.75
N ARG A 264 -9.46 8.95 12.67
CA ARG A 264 -9.60 9.82 11.47
C ARG A 264 -10.16 11.22 11.76
N TYR A 265 -10.80 11.44 12.91
CA TYR A 265 -11.41 12.71 13.33
C TYR A 265 -10.83 13.24 14.64
N ASP A 266 -9.68 12.76 15.07
CA ASP A 266 -9.02 13.27 16.24
C ASP A 266 -8.51 14.68 15.96
N SER A 267 -8.99 15.67 16.73
CA SER A 267 -8.57 17.08 16.60
C SER A 267 -7.51 17.48 17.65
N ASN A 268 -7.18 16.61 18.59
CA ASN A 268 -6.28 16.94 19.70
C ASN A 268 -4.81 16.68 19.37
N HIS A 269 -4.52 15.81 18.38
CA HIS A 269 -3.15 15.48 17.97
C HIS A 269 -2.25 16.70 17.72
N HIS A 270 -2.83 17.84 17.31
CA HIS A 270 -2.07 19.09 17.13
C HIS A 270 -1.59 19.71 18.44
N LYS A 271 -2.36 19.52 19.54
CA LYS A 271 -2.04 20.05 20.87
C LYS A 271 -1.05 19.19 21.63
N GLU A 272 -1.03 17.91 21.32
CA GLU A 272 -0.18 16.88 21.92
C GLU A 272 1.16 16.71 21.16
N ALA A 273 1.32 17.38 20.02
CA ALA A 273 2.53 17.34 19.23
C ALA A 273 3.72 17.88 20.02
N THR A 274 4.79 17.09 20.15
CA THR A 274 6.01 17.43 20.88
C THR A 274 7.27 17.22 20.05
N LEU A 275 7.22 16.36 19.03
CA LEU A 275 8.37 16.00 18.22
C LEU A 275 8.58 17.01 17.08
N ASN A 276 9.84 17.39 16.85
CA ASN A 276 10.25 18.11 15.66
C ASN A 276 10.68 17.17 14.52
N ILE A 277 10.92 17.72 13.32
CA ILE A 277 11.29 16.92 12.14
C ILE A 277 12.60 16.13 12.34
N GLU A 278 13.57 16.69 13.06
CA GLU A 278 14.85 16.01 13.32
C GLU A 278 14.65 14.76 14.19
N GLN A 279 13.89 14.89 15.27
CA GLN A 279 13.56 13.79 16.17
C GLN A 279 12.75 12.71 15.45
N TYR A 280 11.76 13.11 14.65
CA TYR A 280 10.99 12.17 13.84
C TYR A 280 11.85 11.49 12.78
N THR A 281 12.76 12.21 12.12
CA THR A 281 13.70 11.61 11.17
C THR A 281 14.59 10.56 11.83
N LYS A 282 15.04 10.77 13.07
CA LYS A 282 15.75 9.73 13.84
C LYS A 282 14.92 8.47 14.03
N MET A 283 13.63 8.60 14.34
CA MET A 283 12.73 7.44 14.46
C MET A 283 12.61 6.68 13.14
N VAL A 284 12.51 7.40 12.01
CA VAL A 284 12.43 6.76 10.68
C VAL A 284 13.76 6.09 10.32
N ILE A 285 14.91 6.69 10.62
CA ILE A 285 16.24 6.06 10.45
C ILE A 285 16.32 4.76 11.27
N ASN A 286 15.92 4.82 12.53
CA ASN A 286 15.92 3.63 13.40
C ASN A 286 15.03 2.52 12.81
N PHE A 287 13.84 2.88 12.31
CA PHE A 287 12.98 1.92 11.62
C PHE A 287 13.70 1.29 10.42
N VAL A 288 14.36 2.07 9.56
CA VAL A 288 15.10 1.57 8.40
C VAL A 288 16.19 0.58 8.80
N LEU A 289 17.00 0.92 9.81
CA LEU A 289 18.05 0.05 10.31
C LEU A 289 17.50 -1.26 10.87
N MET A 290 16.40 -1.19 11.63
CA MET A 290 15.73 -2.38 12.18
C MET A 290 15.08 -3.22 11.07
N HIS A 291 14.39 -2.59 10.13
CA HIS A 291 13.74 -3.29 9.00
C HIS A 291 14.75 -4.08 8.19
N ASN A 292 15.89 -3.46 7.85
CA ASN A 292 16.91 -4.09 7.03
C ASN A 292 17.62 -5.26 7.73
N GLN A 293 17.51 -5.37 9.06
CA GLN A 293 18.05 -6.47 9.87
C GLN A 293 17.00 -7.49 10.32
N GLN A 294 15.72 -7.27 9.95
CA GLN A 294 14.65 -8.15 10.39
C GLN A 294 14.47 -9.36 9.49
N TYR A 295 14.18 -10.50 10.11
CA TYR A 295 13.83 -11.74 9.42
C TYR A 295 12.46 -11.63 8.72
N ASP A 296 12.43 -11.85 7.41
CA ASP A 296 11.20 -11.86 6.60
C ASP A 296 10.75 -13.29 6.30
N LYS A 297 9.75 -13.75 7.04
CA LYS A 297 9.17 -15.10 6.87
C LYS A 297 8.53 -15.33 5.51
N THR A 298 8.18 -14.27 4.79
CA THR A 298 7.44 -14.33 3.52
C THR A 298 8.33 -14.28 2.30
N TYR A 299 9.66 -14.09 2.50
CA TYR A 299 10.60 -14.00 1.39
C TYR A 299 10.76 -15.36 0.68
N PRO A 300 10.60 -15.43 -0.65
CA PRO A 300 10.69 -16.67 -1.41
C PRO A 300 12.14 -17.06 -1.63
N LEU A 301 12.74 -17.80 -0.67
CA LEU A 301 14.11 -18.30 -0.81
C LEU A 301 14.20 -19.28 -1.98
N THR A 302 15.20 -19.08 -2.85
CA THR A 302 15.55 -20.05 -3.89
C THR A 302 16.24 -21.27 -3.27
N LYS A 303 16.22 -22.41 -4.01
CA LYS A 303 16.93 -23.63 -3.57
C LYS A 303 18.40 -23.35 -3.26
N GLU A 304 19.09 -22.56 -4.09
CA GLU A 304 20.48 -22.20 -3.87
C GLU A 304 20.72 -21.39 -2.59
N MET A 305 19.80 -20.46 -2.28
CA MET A 305 19.85 -19.68 -1.03
C MET A 305 19.66 -20.60 0.19
N MET A 306 18.75 -21.56 0.10
CA MET A 306 18.53 -22.55 1.16
C MET A 306 19.76 -23.45 1.36
N ASP A 307 20.35 -23.96 0.29
CA ASP A 307 21.56 -24.80 0.33
C ASP A 307 22.74 -24.05 0.95
N LYS A 308 22.85 -22.74 0.70
CA LYS A 308 23.84 -21.83 1.29
C LYS A 308 23.45 -21.28 2.65
N ARG A 309 22.29 -21.66 3.19
CA ARG A 309 21.75 -21.21 4.49
C ARG A 309 21.64 -19.68 4.60
N ILE A 310 21.31 -19.02 3.51
CA ILE A 310 21.09 -17.56 3.51
C ILE A 310 19.84 -17.26 4.32
N GLN A 311 19.99 -16.36 5.30
CA GLN A 311 18.84 -15.90 6.08
C GLN A 311 18.00 -14.91 5.25
N PRO A 312 16.66 -14.99 5.27
CA PRO A 312 15.80 -14.01 4.61
C PRO A 312 15.72 -12.70 5.43
N ILE A 313 16.86 -12.06 5.57
CA ILE A 313 17.06 -10.75 6.19
C ILE A 313 17.52 -9.82 5.07
N PRO A 314 16.92 -8.64 4.86
CA PRO A 314 17.25 -7.74 3.76
C PRO A 314 18.77 -7.47 3.62
N ALA A 315 19.48 -7.20 4.72
CA ALA A 315 20.91 -7.00 4.70
C ALA A 315 21.70 -8.26 4.26
N ALA A 316 21.30 -9.44 4.71
CA ALA A 316 21.95 -10.70 4.32
C ALA A 316 21.66 -11.04 2.85
N LEU A 317 20.44 -10.78 2.39
CA LEU A 317 20.05 -10.94 0.98
C LEU A 317 20.79 -9.95 0.09
N TRP A 318 21.02 -8.72 0.57
CA TRP A 318 21.82 -7.72 -0.13
C TRP A 318 23.27 -8.18 -0.27
N ALA A 319 23.91 -8.58 0.83
CA ALA A 319 25.28 -9.06 0.80
C ALA A 319 25.46 -10.28 -0.13
N TYR A 320 24.53 -11.23 -0.09
CA TYR A 320 24.52 -12.40 -0.96
C TYR A 320 24.31 -12.02 -2.44
N GLY A 321 23.29 -11.22 -2.73
CA GLY A 321 22.96 -10.82 -4.09
C GLY A 321 24.05 -9.97 -4.75
N ALA A 322 24.65 -9.05 -4.00
CA ALA A 322 25.72 -8.18 -4.48
C ALA A 322 27.02 -8.94 -4.82
N GLN A 323 27.26 -10.09 -4.20
CA GLN A 323 28.38 -10.99 -4.58
C GLN A 323 28.16 -11.68 -5.92
N LYS A 324 26.89 -11.92 -6.29
CA LYS A 324 26.53 -12.56 -7.55
C LYS A 324 26.41 -11.55 -8.69
N ILE A 325 25.67 -10.49 -8.46
CA ILE A 325 25.42 -9.40 -9.41
C ILE A 325 25.66 -8.10 -8.65
N ALA A 326 26.80 -7.49 -8.89
CA ALA A 326 27.14 -6.22 -8.26
C ALA A 326 26.15 -5.13 -8.70
N PRO A 327 25.50 -4.43 -7.73
CA PRO A 327 24.60 -3.33 -8.05
C PRO A 327 25.38 -2.19 -8.74
N SER A 328 24.75 -1.53 -9.68
CA SER A 328 25.34 -0.35 -10.33
C SER A 328 25.57 0.76 -9.29
N ARG A 329 26.67 1.48 -9.45
CA ARG A 329 27.03 2.61 -8.60
C ARG A 329 26.81 3.93 -9.36
N ILE A 330 26.60 4.99 -8.62
CA ILE A 330 26.60 6.36 -9.16
C ILE A 330 28.07 6.71 -9.48
N PRO A 331 28.46 6.86 -10.76
CA PRO A 331 29.86 6.97 -11.17
C PRO A 331 30.47 8.32 -10.79
N ASP A 332 29.70 9.40 -10.92
CA ASP A 332 30.08 10.78 -10.64
C ASP A 332 29.01 11.42 -9.75
N LYS A 333 29.37 11.69 -8.49
CA LYS A 333 28.45 12.26 -7.52
C LYS A 333 28.08 13.71 -7.86
N ASP A 334 29.01 14.50 -8.39
CA ASP A 334 28.77 15.90 -8.70
C ASP A 334 27.83 16.02 -9.90
N GLN A 335 28.06 15.22 -10.96
CA GLN A 335 27.15 15.16 -12.10
C GLN A 335 25.75 14.64 -11.66
N TYR A 336 25.70 13.65 -10.78
CA TYR A 336 24.45 13.15 -10.23
C TYR A 336 23.68 14.24 -9.48
N LEU A 337 24.35 14.97 -8.58
CA LEU A 337 23.75 16.08 -7.82
C LEU A 337 23.28 17.19 -8.77
N TYR A 338 24.06 17.49 -9.80
CA TYR A 338 23.67 18.47 -10.83
C TYR A 338 22.38 18.06 -11.57
N THR A 339 22.26 16.78 -11.90
CA THR A 339 21.05 16.23 -12.56
C THR A 339 19.81 16.37 -11.68
N LEU A 340 19.96 16.30 -10.36
CA LEU A 340 18.82 16.46 -9.42
C LEU A 340 18.37 17.93 -9.27
N MET A 341 19.17 18.92 -9.70
CA MET A 341 18.79 20.32 -9.62
C MET A 341 17.74 20.64 -10.68
N THR A 342 16.73 21.43 -10.27
CA THR A 342 15.70 21.92 -11.18
C THR A 342 16.28 23.05 -12.07
N PRO A 343 16.31 22.91 -13.39
CA PRO A 343 16.82 23.95 -14.27
C PRO A 343 15.87 25.15 -14.31
N ILE A 344 16.41 26.36 -14.14
CA ILE A 344 15.66 27.60 -14.26
C ILE A 344 16.16 28.41 -15.46
N LYS A 345 15.25 29.14 -16.09
CA LYS A 345 15.62 30.07 -17.15
C LYS A 345 16.23 31.33 -16.57
N ALA A 346 17.42 31.68 -17.02
CA ALA A 346 18.08 32.91 -16.62
C ALA A 346 18.51 33.71 -17.87
N LYS A 347 18.64 35.05 -17.71
CA LYS A 347 19.19 35.93 -18.73
C LYS A 347 20.57 36.41 -18.27
N LEU A 348 21.55 36.23 -19.13
CA LEU A 348 22.89 36.80 -18.94
C LEU A 348 22.92 38.21 -19.53
N SER A 349 23.36 39.19 -18.77
CA SER A 349 23.52 40.56 -19.21
C SER A 349 24.87 41.10 -18.72
N ARG A 350 25.27 42.30 -19.24
CA ARG A 350 26.47 42.99 -18.71
C ARG A 350 26.42 43.32 -17.22
N ARG A 351 25.22 43.28 -16.61
CA ARG A 351 24.98 43.53 -15.17
C ARG A 351 24.95 42.23 -14.33
N GLY A 352 25.17 41.06 -14.95
CA GLY A 352 25.13 39.80 -14.28
C GLY A 352 23.99 38.88 -14.78
N ILE A 353 23.72 37.83 -14.00
CA ILE A 353 22.67 36.85 -14.27
C ILE A 353 21.38 37.27 -13.57
N SER A 354 20.29 37.39 -14.31
CA SER A 354 18.96 37.64 -13.77
C SER A 354 18.05 36.43 -14.04
N TYR A 355 17.30 36.00 -13.04
CA TYR A 355 16.29 34.91 -13.10
C TYR A 355 15.01 35.37 -12.41
N ASN A 356 13.89 34.87 -12.89
CA ASN A 356 12.56 35.13 -12.27
C ASN A 356 12.12 33.89 -11.55
#